data_194594ed338740b0f71c70eb4e0a0d4a
#
_entry.id   194594ed338740b0f71c70eb4e0a0d4a
#
_cell.length_a   1.000
_cell.length_b   1.000
_cell.length_c   1.000
_cell.angle_alpha   90.00
_cell.angle_beta   90.00
_cell.angle_gamma   90.00
#
_symmetry.space_group_name_H-M   'P 1'
#
loop_
_entity.id
_entity.type
_entity.pdbx_description
1 polymer ?
#
loop_
_entity_poly.entity_id
_entity_poly.type
_entity_poly.pdbx_seq_one_letter_code
_entity_poly.pdbx_strand_id
1 'polypeptide(L)'
;EQANRSILHRVEKRRSIRMRKIGLRVAAIVLLLLGIGTIWIINRQGDYRRQQELAFTLIHPGTPQAILTLADGRQVVLDKKPVTLKLNEKQFLTGDSAILNYAVNLPNGLENNEQQTLMHKVEVPVGGEYRLVLADGTKVWINAESSLQYPVEFTAEQRTVILQGEAYFEVVSDTLKPFTVKTPAGLEVKVTGTHFNVEAYADRR
;
A
#
# COMPACT_ATOMS: atom_id res chain seq x y z
N GLU A 1 10.02 40.78 84.18
CA GLU A 1 9.07 40.24 83.20
C GLU A 1 9.32 40.74 81.75
N GLN A 2 9.72 42.01 81.60
CA GLN A 2 9.95 42.57 80.21
C GLN A 2 11.18 42.01 79.49
N ALA A 3 12.24 41.59 80.17
CA ALA A 3 13.43 41.03 79.58
C ALA A 3 13.19 39.63 78.95
N ASN A 4 12.28 38.86 79.47
CA ASN A 4 12.02 37.48 78.96
C ASN A 4 11.15 37.51 77.73
N ARG A 5 10.28 38.47 77.52
CA ARG A 5 9.47 38.63 76.30
C ARG A 5 10.34 39.08 75.06
N SER A 6 11.34 39.89 75.30
CA SER A 6 12.23 40.33 74.22
C SER A 6 13.12 39.19 73.66
N ILE A 7 13.49 38.25 74.51
CA ILE A 7 14.31 37.07 74.13
C ILE A 7 13.45 36.10 73.31
N LEU A 8 12.23 35.83 73.73
CA LEU A 8 11.31 34.95 73.00
C LEU A 8 11.00 35.47 71.56
N HIS A 9 10.71 36.76 71.44
CA HIS A 9 10.46 37.40 70.13
C HIS A 9 11.68 37.32 69.16
N ARG A 10 12.91 37.40 69.67
CA ARG A 10 14.12 37.23 68.87
C ARG A 10 14.35 35.80 68.40
N VAL A 11 14.02 34.83 69.21
CA VAL A 11 14.18 33.38 68.85
C VAL A 11 13.13 32.97 67.82
N GLU A 12 11.88 33.41 67.98
CA GLU A 12 10.83 33.13 66.96
C GLU A 12 11.12 33.82 65.61
N LYS A 13 11.59 35.04 65.61
CA LYS A 13 11.95 35.73 64.38
C LYS A 13 13.12 35.08 63.63
N ARG A 14 14.10 34.55 64.33
CA ARG A 14 15.22 33.79 63.74
C ARG A 14 14.77 32.42 63.19
N ARG A 15 13.81 31.76 63.82
CA ARG A 15 13.25 30.48 63.39
C ARG A 15 12.43 30.64 62.09
N SER A 16 11.61 31.70 62.02
CA SER A 16 10.82 31.99 60.81
C SER A 16 11.66 32.34 59.60
N ILE A 17 12.79 33.07 59.78
CA ILE A 17 13.73 33.40 58.69
C ILE A 17 14.46 32.14 58.21
N ARG A 18 14.85 31.22 59.08
CA ARG A 18 15.45 29.93 58.70
C ARG A 18 14.47 29.06 57.91
N MET A 19 13.24 28.96 58.37
CA MET A 19 12.20 28.17 57.69
C MET A 19 11.90 28.75 56.28
N ARG A 20 11.82 30.06 56.12
CA ARG A 20 11.66 30.70 54.82
C ARG A 20 12.84 30.45 53.89
N LYS A 21 14.10 30.46 54.35
CA LYS A 21 15.27 30.14 53.55
C LYS A 21 15.32 28.67 53.13
N ILE A 22 14.87 27.77 54.03
CA ILE A 22 14.77 26.35 53.67
C ILE A 22 13.66 26.12 52.66
N GLY A 23 12.49 26.75 52.82
CA GLY A 23 11.38 26.67 51.85
C GLY A 23 11.77 27.18 50.46
N LEU A 24 12.50 28.30 50.39
CA LEU A 24 13.02 28.85 49.14
C LEU A 24 14.01 27.89 48.44
N ARG A 25 14.88 27.23 49.21
CA ARG A 25 15.84 26.23 48.63
C ARG A 25 15.13 25.00 48.12
N VAL A 26 14.13 24.49 48.85
CA VAL A 26 13.34 23.37 48.42
C VAL A 26 12.52 23.71 47.17
N ALA A 27 11.90 24.89 47.11
CA ALA A 27 11.19 25.35 45.92
C ALA A 27 12.11 25.46 44.68
N ALA A 28 13.34 25.97 44.86
CA ALA A 28 14.30 26.05 43.78
C ALA A 28 14.71 24.66 43.24
N ILE A 29 14.91 23.69 44.12
CA ILE A 29 15.24 22.31 43.72
C ILE A 29 14.07 21.67 42.94
N VAL A 30 12.84 21.86 43.43
CA VAL A 30 11.65 21.34 42.72
C VAL A 30 11.49 21.94 41.33
N LEU A 31 11.69 23.25 41.20
CA LEU A 31 11.64 23.92 39.90
C LEU A 31 12.76 23.43 38.95
N LEU A 32 13.93 23.16 39.48
CA LEU A 32 15.06 22.61 38.70
C LEU A 32 14.75 21.19 38.20
N LEU A 33 14.18 20.33 39.06
CA LEU A 33 13.78 18.99 38.69
C LEU A 33 12.65 18.99 37.66
N LEU A 34 11.65 19.87 37.80
CA LEU A 34 10.61 20.05 36.81
C LEU A 34 11.16 20.55 35.47
N GLY A 35 12.12 21.50 35.47
CA GLY A 35 12.80 21.96 34.26
C GLY A 35 13.57 20.86 33.55
N ILE A 36 14.32 20.03 34.28
CA ILE A 36 15.03 18.89 33.70
C ILE A 36 14.05 17.84 33.15
N GLY A 37 12.99 17.57 33.91
CA GLY A 37 11.94 16.64 33.47
C GLY A 37 11.24 17.07 32.18
N THR A 38 10.90 18.34 32.06
CA THR A 38 10.28 18.87 30.83
C THR A 38 11.22 18.81 29.61
N ILE A 39 12.50 19.16 29.79
CA ILE A 39 13.51 19.04 28.73
C ILE A 39 13.68 17.60 28.29
N TRP A 40 13.71 16.65 29.25
CA TRP A 40 13.84 15.23 28.95
C TRP A 40 12.64 14.69 28.17
N ILE A 41 11.41 15.10 28.53
CA ILE A 41 10.17 14.73 27.82
C ILE A 41 10.19 15.29 26.40
N ILE A 42 10.57 16.57 26.22
CA ILE A 42 10.61 17.22 24.89
C ILE A 42 11.65 16.54 23.99
N ASN A 43 12.85 16.25 24.49
CA ASN A 43 13.87 15.53 23.74
C ASN A 43 13.41 14.11 23.35
N ARG A 44 12.75 13.40 24.24
CA ARG A 44 12.23 12.06 23.96
C ARG A 44 11.14 12.07 22.89
N GLN A 45 10.28 13.08 22.87
CA GLN A 45 9.26 13.24 21.83
C GLN A 45 9.87 13.58 20.46
N GLY A 46 10.99 14.29 20.44
CA GLY A 46 11.73 14.61 19.21
C GLY A 46 12.28 13.36 18.51
N ASP A 47 12.78 12.39 19.27
CA ASP A 47 13.31 11.14 18.71
C ASP A 47 12.23 10.26 18.09
N TYR A 48 11.04 10.19 18.68
CA TYR A 48 9.90 9.45 18.11
C TYR A 48 9.42 10.06 16.78
N ARG A 49 9.38 11.38 16.65
CA ARG A 49 9.01 12.06 15.40
C ARG A 49 10.03 11.82 14.30
N ARG A 50 11.32 11.90 14.61
CA ARG A 50 12.39 11.61 13.63
C ARG A 50 12.35 10.18 13.11
N GLN A 51 12.08 9.20 13.97
CA GLN A 51 11.95 7.81 13.54
C GLN A 51 10.73 7.59 12.64
N GLN A 52 9.61 8.27 12.89
CA GLN A 52 8.45 8.21 12.00
C GLN A 52 8.72 8.85 10.64
N GLU A 53 9.35 10.04 10.59
CA GLU A 53 9.70 10.68 9.32
C GLU A 53 10.69 9.83 8.50
N LEU A 54 11.67 9.20 9.12
CA LEU A 54 12.59 8.30 8.44
C LEU A 54 11.87 7.03 7.92
N ALA A 55 10.91 6.49 8.66
CA ALA A 55 10.11 5.35 8.21
C ALA A 55 9.25 5.71 6.99
N PHE A 56 8.61 6.87 6.98
CA PHE A 56 7.85 7.36 5.81
C PHE A 56 8.75 7.66 4.59
N THR A 57 9.97 8.11 4.79
CA THR A 57 10.91 8.41 3.69
C THR A 57 11.47 7.14 3.04
N LEU A 58 11.42 6.00 3.74
CA LEU A 58 11.86 4.71 3.23
C LEU A 58 10.76 3.94 2.47
N ILE A 59 9.51 4.36 2.57
CA ILE A 59 8.42 3.79 1.79
C ILE A 59 8.47 4.43 0.39
N HIS A 60 9.15 3.78 -0.53
CA HIS A 60 9.07 4.15 -1.94
C HIS A 60 7.74 3.65 -2.50
N PRO A 61 7.00 4.50 -3.23
CA PRO A 61 5.85 4.01 -4.00
C PRO A 61 6.28 2.86 -4.91
N GLY A 62 5.40 1.90 -5.16
CA GLY A 62 5.64 0.84 -6.12
C GLY A 62 6.11 1.41 -7.46
N THR A 63 7.08 0.79 -8.08
CA THR A 63 7.53 1.22 -9.41
C THR A 63 6.74 0.44 -10.47
N PRO A 64 6.27 1.11 -11.56
CA PRO A 64 5.62 0.40 -12.66
C PRO A 64 6.61 -0.57 -13.30
N GLN A 65 6.51 -1.84 -12.94
CA GLN A 65 7.29 -2.92 -13.54
C GLN A 65 6.55 -4.25 -13.41
N ALA A 66 6.54 -4.99 -14.50
CA ALA A 66 5.96 -6.33 -14.55
C ALA A 66 6.66 -7.17 -15.63
N ILE A 67 6.45 -8.47 -15.61
CA ILE A 67 6.86 -9.39 -16.66
C ILE A 67 5.58 -9.95 -17.28
N LEU A 68 5.41 -9.70 -18.59
CA LEU A 68 4.34 -10.28 -19.37
C LEU A 68 4.84 -11.56 -20.04
N THR A 69 4.20 -12.68 -19.76
CA THR A 69 4.40 -13.94 -20.48
C THR A 69 3.25 -14.13 -21.46
N LEU A 70 3.56 -14.21 -22.74
CA LEU A 70 2.61 -14.46 -23.80
C LEU A 70 2.24 -15.94 -23.93
N ALA A 71 1.16 -16.23 -24.65
CA ALA A 71 0.68 -17.61 -24.85
C ALA A 71 1.72 -18.52 -25.56
N ASP A 72 2.62 -17.97 -26.33
CA ASP A 72 3.72 -18.67 -26.99
C ASP A 72 4.98 -18.86 -26.12
N GLY A 73 4.91 -18.43 -24.85
CA GLY A 73 5.99 -18.53 -23.85
C GLY A 73 7.02 -17.39 -23.91
N ARG A 74 6.93 -16.45 -24.86
CA ARG A 74 7.80 -15.27 -24.89
C ARG A 74 7.54 -14.41 -23.68
N GLN A 75 8.62 -13.89 -23.08
CA GLN A 75 8.56 -12.97 -21.94
C GLN A 75 8.98 -11.57 -22.36
N VAL A 76 8.24 -10.58 -21.89
CA VAL A 76 8.49 -9.16 -22.13
C VAL A 76 8.50 -8.43 -20.81
N VAL A 77 9.58 -7.71 -20.54
CA VAL A 77 9.67 -6.84 -19.35
C VAL A 77 8.90 -5.56 -19.67
N LEU A 78 7.91 -5.29 -18.83
CA LEU A 78 7.11 -4.08 -18.85
C LEU A 78 7.70 -3.13 -17.80
N ASP A 79 8.39 -2.11 -18.26
CA ASP A 79 8.97 -1.05 -17.45
C ASP A 79 8.34 0.30 -17.81
N LYS A 80 8.98 1.40 -17.42
CA LYS A 80 8.52 2.77 -17.72
C LYS A 80 8.55 3.14 -19.20
N LYS A 81 8.95 2.25 -20.08
CA LYS A 81 9.03 2.52 -21.53
C LYS A 81 7.76 2.05 -22.24
N PRO A 82 7.24 2.83 -23.18
CA PRO A 82 6.13 2.36 -23.99
C PRO A 82 6.55 1.12 -24.81
N VAL A 83 5.72 0.10 -24.76
CA VAL A 83 5.93 -1.17 -25.45
C VAL A 83 4.80 -1.37 -26.45
N THR A 84 5.17 -1.67 -27.70
CA THR A 84 4.21 -2.13 -28.71
C THR A 84 4.60 -3.55 -29.12
N LEU A 85 3.74 -4.51 -28.79
CA LEU A 85 3.94 -5.90 -29.09
C LEU A 85 3.01 -6.32 -30.22
N LYS A 86 3.57 -6.93 -31.28
CA LYS A 86 2.80 -7.59 -32.32
C LYS A 86 2.44 -8.99 -31.82
N LEU A 87 1.16 -9.25 -31.56
CA LEU A 87 0.66 -10.57 -31.13
C LEU A 87 0.48 -11.48 -32.34
N ASN A 88 -0.08 -10.94 -33.43
CA ASN A 88 -0.23 -11.59 -34.72
C ASN A 88 -0.26 -10.53 -35.83
N GLU A 89 -0.57 -10.92 -37.08
CA GLU A 89 -0.56 -9.99 -38.23
C GLU A 89 -1.56 -8.83 -38.09
N LYS A 90 -2.61 -8.98 -37.25
CA LYS A 90 -3.71 -8.03 -37.12
C LYS A 90 -3.86 -7.46 -35.71
N GLN A 91 -3.16 -8.03 -34.70
CA GLN A 91 -3.30 -7.65 -33.31
C GLN A 91 -2.01 -7.05 -32.75
N PHE A 92 -2.11 -5.88 -32.20
CA PHE A 92 -1.04 -5.20 -31.49
C PHE A 92 -1.46 -4.94 -30.06
N LEU A 93 -0.57 -5.20 -29.13
CA LEU A 93 -0.73 -4.85 -27.72
C LEU A 93 0.10 -3.60 -27.45
N THR A 94 -0.51 -2.56 -26.99
CA THR A 94 0.19 -1.33 -26.62
C THR A 94 0.25 -1.18 -25.11
N GLY A 95 1.45 -1.01 -24.59
CA GLY A 95 1.71 -0.63 -23.21
C GLY A 95 2.25 0.79 -23.16
N ASP A 96 1.67 1.65 -22.36
CA ASP A 96 2.25 2.91 -21.94
C ASP A 96 2.86 2.73 -20.54
N SER A 97 3.87 3.49 -20.20
CA SER A 97 4.79 3.39 -19.05
C SER A 97 4.28 2.77 -17.73
N ALA A 98 2.98 2.50 -17.58
CA ALA A 98 2.38 1.86 -16.40
C ALA A 98 1.11 1.06 -16.72
N ILE A 99 0.64 1.03 -17.99
CA ILE A 99 -0.66 0.46 -18.36
C ILE A 99 -0.52 -0.40 -19.60
N LEU A 100 -0.88 -1.68 -19.50
CA LEU A 100 -1.03 -2.57 -20.63
C LEU A 100 -2.52 -2.60 -21.05
N ASN A 101 -2.81 -2.28 -22.30
CA ASN A 101 -4.18 -2.13 -22.79
C ASN A 101 -4.50 -3.11 -23.90
N TYR A 102 -5.46 -4.00 -23.67
CA TYR A 102 -5.99 -4.94 -24.64
C TYR A 102 -7.23 -4.43 -25.37
N ALA A 103 -7.98 -3.51 -24.78
CA ALA A 103 -9.28 -3.09 -25.31
C ALA A 103 -9.21 -2.28 -26.62
N VAL A 104 -8.04 -1.70 -26.95
CA VAL A 104 -7.92 -0.74 -28.06
C VAL A 104 -7.67 -1.41 -29.41
N ASN A 105 -7.20 -2.66 -29.45
CA ASN A 105 -6.60 -3.25 -30.65
C ASN A 105 -7.27 -4.55 -31.14
N LEU A 106 -8.47 -4.87 -30.66
CA LEU A 106 -9.21 -6.01 -31.14
C LEU A 106 -10.08 -5.61 -32.34
N PRO A 107 -9.80 -6.06 -33.56
CA PRO A 107 -10.74 -5.89 -34.65
C PRO A 107 -12.01 -6.66 -34.31
N ASN A 108 -13.15 -5.98 -34.32
CA ASN A 108 -14.46 -6.59 -34.12
C ASN A 108 -14.63 -7.77 -35.09
N GLY A 109 -14.76 -8.97 -34.55
CA GLY A 109 -15.17 -10.17 -35.29
C GLY A 109 -14.01 -10.94 -35.94
N LEU A 110 -13.17 -11.60 -35.13
CA LEU A 110 -12.46 -12.79 -35.61
C LEU A 110 -13.35 -14.00 -35.25
N GLU A 111 -14.04 -14.51 -36.26
CA GLU A 111 -14.54 -15.87 -36.25
C GLU A 111 -13.33 -16.81 -36.29
N ASN A 112 -12.75 -17.09 -35.12
CA ASN A 112 -11.74 -18.12 -35.02
C ASN A 112 -12.46 -19.46 -34.78
N ASN A 113 -12.52 -20.26 -35.84
CA ASN A 113 -13.01 -21.65 -35.83
C ASN A 113 -12.15 -22.63 -35.04
N GLU A 114 -11.17 -22.17 -34.23
CA GLU A 114 -10.41 -23.00 -33.31
C GLU A 114 -10.26 -22.28 -31.99
N GLN A 115 -11.09 -22.69 -31.00
CA GLN A 115 -11.23 -22.13 -29.67
C GLN A 115 -10.03 -22.44 -28.75
N GLN A 116 -8.82 -22.16 -29.16
CA GLN A 116 -7.71 -22.09 -28.22
C GLN A 116 -7.72 -20.70 -27.58
N THR A 117 -8.26 -20.61 -26.39
CA THR A 117 -8.19 -19.39 -25.58
C THR A 117 -6.72 -19.11 -25.25
N LEU A 118 -6.10 -18.18 -25.96
CA LEU A 118 -4.73 -17.77 -25.71
C LEU A 118 -4.64 -17.09 -24.36
N MET A 119 -3.90 -17.69 -23.43
CA MET A 119 -3.71 -17.18 -22.07
C MET A 119 -2.41 -16.40 -21.96
N HIS A 120 -2.49 -15.21 -21.40
CA HIS A 120 -1.34 -14.40 -21.01
C HIS A 120 -1.21 -14.37 -19.49
N LYS A 121 0.00 -14.10 -18.99
CA LYS A 121 0.28 -13.96 -17.56
C LYS A 121 1.10 -12.70 -17.33
N VAL A 122 0.66 -11.85 -16.41
CA VAL A 122 1.44 -10.74 -15.87
C VAL A 122 1.91 -11.08 -14.48
N GLU A 123 3.19 -10.91 -14.22
CA GLU A 123 3.83 -11.12 -12.91
C GLU A 123 4.48 -9.81 -12.45
N VAL A 124 4.11 -9.38 -11.25
CA VAL A 124 4.63 -8.15 -10.64
C VAL A 124 5.64 -8.54 -9.56
N PRO A 125 6.92 -8.13 -9.68
CA PRO A 125 7.94 -8.46 -8.68
C PRO A 125 7.77 -7.67 -7.38
N VAL A 126 8.62 -7.99 -6.39
CA VAL A 126 8.71 -7.25 -5.12
C VAL A 126 8.94 -5.76 -5.39
N GLY A 127 8.17 -4.90 -4.72
CA GLY A 127 8.25 -3.44 -4.86
C GLY A 127 7.70 -2.90 -6.19
N GLY A 128 7.15 -3.78 -7.05
CA GLY A 128 6.44 -3.41 -8.26
C GLY A 128 4.96 -3.14 -8.02
N GLU A 129 4.35 -2.47 -8.99
CA GLU A 129 2.90 -2.39 -9.19
C GLU A 129 2.64 -2.30 -10.69
N TYR A 130 1.52 -2.83 -11.16
CA TYR A 130 1.20 -2.72 -12.58
C TYR A 130 -0.30 -2.61 -12.82
N ARG A 131 -0.66 -1.85 -13.84
CA ARG A 131 -2.06 -1.66 -14.25
C ARG A 131 -2.32 -2.34 -15.58
N LEU A 132 -3.44 -3.05 -15.65
CA LEU A 132 -3.87 -3.78 -16.84
C LEU A 132 -5.30 -3.36 -17.20
N VAL A 133 -5.58 -3.20 -18.50
CA VAL A 133 -6.94 -3.09 -19.02
C VAL A 133 -7.21 -4.32 -19.87
N LEU A 134 -8.16 -5.15 -19.45
CA LEU A 134 -8.55 -6.39 -20.12
C LEU A 134 -9.38 -6.10 -21.39
N ALA A 135 -9.60 -7.11 -22.19
CA ALA A 135 -10.33 -6.99 -23.47
C ALA A 135 -11.77 -6.48 -23.34
N ASP A 136 -12.41 -6.73 -22.20
CA ASP A 136 -13.77 -6.23 -21.88
C ASP A 136 -13.77 -4.81 -21.32
N GLY A 137 -12.61 -4.16 -21.18
CA GLY A 137 -12.43 -2.85 -20.56
C GLY A 137 -12.31 -2.88 -19.04
N THR A 138 -12.38 -4.06 -18.40
CA THR A 138 -12.12 -4.20 -16.95
C THR A 138 -10.70 -3.76 -16.65
N LYS A 139 -10.55 -2.91 -15.61
CA LYS A 139 -9.26 -2.42 -15.15
C LYS A 139 -8.81 -3.22 -13.94
N VAL A 140 -7.53 -3.57 -13.91
CA VAL A 140 -6.91 -4.34 -12.82
C VAL A 140 -5.64 -3.66 -12.37
N TRP A 141 -5.50 -3.42 -11.07
CA TRP A 141 -4.26 -2.98 -10.43
C TRP A 141 -3.68 -4.16 -9.68
N ILE A 142 -2.54 -4.62 -10.13
CA ILE A 142 -1.84 -5.80 -9.61
C ILE A 142 -0.75 -5.30 -8.66
N ASN A 143 -0.80 -5.76 -7.41
CA ASN A 143 0.14 -5.39 -6.37
C ASN A 143 1.45 -6.19 -6.46
N ALA A 144 2.46 -5.82 -5.65
CA ALA A 144 3.74 -6.53 -5.56
C ALA A 144 3.55 -8.02 -5.23
N GLU A 145 4.48 -8.86 -5.71
CA GLU A 145 4.49 -10.32 -5.48
C GLU A 145 3.20 -11.03 -5.97
N SER A 146 2.57 -10.47 -6.99
CA SER A 146 1.29 -10.96 -7.49
C SER A 146 1.38 -11.34 -8.97
N SER A 147 0.53 -12.26 -9.38
CA SER A 147 0.40 -12.64 -10.79
C SER A 147 -1.06 -12.78 -11.19
N LEU A 148 -1.37 -12.32 -12.40
CA LEU A 148 -2.68 -12.46 -13.01
C LEU A 148 -2.53 -13.22 -14.34
N GLN A 149 -3.28 -14.31 -14.46
CA GLN A 149 -3.41 -15.04 -15.74
C GLN A 149 -4.80 -14.79 -16.30
N TYR A 150 -4.87 -14.41 -17.56
CA TYR A 150 -6.10 -13.99 -18.23
C TYR A 150 -6.07 -14.31 -19.72
N PRO A 151 -7.24 -14.52 -20.35
CA PRO A 151 -7.33 -14.74 -21.78
C PRO A 151 -7.12 -13.42 -22.55
N VAL A 152 -6.53 -13.49 -23.73
CA VAL A 152 -6.41 -12.34 -24.65
C VAL A 152 -7.80 -11.81 -25.00
N GLU A 153 -8.77 -12.72 -25.20
CA GLU A 153 -10.18 -12.42 -25.43
C GLU A 153 -11.04 -13.31 -24.53
N PHE A 154 -12.09 -12.76 -23.94
CA PHE A 154 -13.04 -13.54 -23.17
C PHE A 154 -14.00 -14.30 -24.08
N THR A 155 -14.37 -15.52 -23.70
CA THR A 155 -15.35 -16.31 -24.46
C THR A 155 -16.75 -15.67 -24.39
N ALA A 156 -17.69 -16.15 -25.18
CA ALA A 156 -19.07 -15.64 -25.17
C ALA A 156 -19.77 -15.89 -23.82
N GLU A 157 -19.35 -16.92 -23.07
CA GLU A 157 -20.07 -17.39 -21.89
C GLU A 157 -19.53 -16.87 -20.57
N GLN A 158 -18.25 -16.55 -20.48
CA GLN A 158 -17.61 -16.20 -19.20
C GLN A 158 -16.38 -15.28 -19.35
N ARG A 159 -16.16 -14.49 -18.29
CA ARG A 159 -14.98 -13.64 -18.14
C ARG A 159 -14.21 -14.15 -16.91
N THR A 160 -13.29 -15.09 -17.13
CA THR A 160 -12.54 -15.72 -16.03
C THR A 160 -11.07 -15.33 -16.07
N VAL A 161 -10.53 -14.97 -14.91
CA VAL A 161 -9.12 -14.72 -14.66
C VAL A 161 -8.64 -15.54 -13.46
N ILE A 162 -7.31 -15.78 -13.36
CA ILE A 162 -6.71 -16.50 -12.24
C ILE A 162 -5.72 -15.55 -11.56
N LEU A 163 -5.92 -15.27 -10.27
CA LEU A 163 -5.11 -14.41 -9.45
C LEU A 163 -4.34 -15.20 -8.41
N GLN A 164 -3.06 -14.92 -8.27
CA GLN A 164 -2.23 -15.26 -7.11
C GLN A 164 -1.62 -13.97 -6.56
N GLY A 165 -1.71 -13.75 -5.23
CA GLY A 165 -1.30 -12.51 -4.60
C GLY A 165 -2.47 -11.54 -4.46
N GLU A 166 -2.28 -10.25 -4.71
CA GLU A 166 -3.29 -9.21 -4.48
C GLU A 166 -3.53 -8.38 -5.73
N ALA A 167 -4.82 -8.13 -6.03
CA ALA A 167 -5.21 -7.20 -7.07
C ALA A 167 -6.55 -6.52 -6.76
N TYR A 168 -6.66 -5.26 -7.18
CA TYR A 168 -7.90 -4.48 -7.19
C TYR A 168 -8.50 -4.48 -8.59
N PHE A 169 -9.81 -4.68 -8.67
CA PHE A 169 -10.58 -4.80 -9.91
C PHE A 169 -11.65 -3.71 -10.02
N GLU A 170 -11.71 -3.03 -11.16
CA GLU A 170 -12.86 -2.24 -11.61
C GLU A 170 -13.52 -2.97 -12.77
N VAL A 171 -14.52 -3.78 -12.47
CA VAL A 171 -15.16 -4.66 -13.44
C VAL A 171 -16.25 -3.93 -14.20
N VAL A 172 -16.17 -3.99 -15.53
CA VAL A 172 -17.24 -3.48 -16.42
C VAL A 172 -18.52 -4.25 -16.17
N SER A 173 -19.64 -3.52 -16.00
CA SER A 173 -20.93 -4.12 -15.71
C SER A 173 -21.48 -4.90 -16.90
N ASP A 174 -21.74 -6.19 -16.66
CA ASP A 174 -22.41 -7.09 -17.59
C ASP A 174 -23.11 -8.19 -16.80
N THR A 175 -24.42 -8.15 -16.73
CA THR A 175 -25.25 -9.11 -15.97
C THR A 175 -25.40 -10.45 -16.68
N LEU A 176 -25.25 -10.48 -18.00
CA LEU A 176 -25.39 -11.69 -18.81
C LEU A 176 -24.10 -12.50 -18.81
N LYS A 177 -22.95 -11.84 -18.64
CA LYS A 177 -21.61 -12.44 -18.69
C LYS A 177 -20.81 -12.08 -17.43
N PRO A 178 -21.01 -12.82 -16.33
CA PRO A 178 -20.33 -12.54 -15.07
C PRO A 178 -18.80 -12.60 -15.20
N PHE A 179 -18.11 -11.78 -14.40
CA PHE A 179 -16.66 -11.81 -14.25
C PHE A 179 -16.29 -12.66 -13.05
N THR A 180 -15.34 -13.58 -13.23
CA THR A 180 -14.94 -14.55 -12.22
C THR A 180 -13.44 -14.46 -11.97
N VAL A 181 -13.05 -14.21 -10.71
CA VAL A 181 -11.66 -14.34 -10.24
C VAL A 181 -11.50 -15.68 -9.54
N LYS A 182 -10.59 -16.51 -10.04
CA LYS A 182 -10.20 -17.78 -9.41
C LYS A 182 -8.83 -17.64 -8.77
N THR A 183 -8.58 -18.37 -7.68
CA THR A 183 -7.28 -18.44 -7.04
C THR A 183 -6.77 -19.89 -6.99
N PRO A 184 -5.45 -20.11 -6.92
CA PRO A 184 -4.88 -21.45 -6.75
C PRO A 184 -5.37 -22.19 -5.50
N ALA A 185 -5.75 -21.43 -4.46
CA ALA A 185 -6.30 -21.99 -3.21
C ALA A 185 -7.77 -22.44 -3.33
N GLY A 186 -8.39 -22.28 -4.51
CA GLY A 186 -9.78 -22.68 -4.77
C GLY A 186 -10.83 -21.64 -4.42
N LEU A 187 -10.45 -20.41 -4.03
CA LEU A 187 -11.40 -19.32 -3.88
C LEU A 187 -11.90 -18.88 -5.28
N GLU A 188 -13.20 -18.68 -5.39
CA GLU A 188 -13.85 -18.16 -6.58
C GLU A 188 -14.72 -16.95 -6.21
N VAL A 189 -14.45 -15.78 -6.80
CA VAL A 189 -15.21 -14.55 -6.63
C VAL A 189 -15.92 -14.26 -7.95
N LYS A 190 -17.26 -14.23 -7.95
CA LYS A 190 -18.09 -14.00 -9.14
C LYS A 190 -18.89 -12.71 -8.98
N VAL A 191 -18.77 -11.79 -9.95
CA VAL A 191 -19.42 -10.48 -9.95
C VAL A 191 -20.03 -10.16 -11.31
N THR A 192 -20.99 -9.27 -11.35
CA THR A 192 -21.62 -8.78 -12.59
C THR A 192 -21.19 -7.36 -13.00
N GLY A 193 -20.42 -6.69 -12.14
CA GLY A 193 -19.91 -5.33 -12.34
C GLY A 193 -19.82 -4.61 -10.99
N THR A 194 -18.60 -4.42 -10.52
CA THR A 194 -18.30 -3.80 -9.22
C THR A 194 -16.81 -3.47 -9.10
N HIS A 195 -16.47 -2.82 -8.01
CA HIS A 195 -15.10 -2.54 -7.60
C HIS A 195 -14.78 -3.35 -6.34
N PHE A 196 -13.71 -4.12 -6.34
CA PHE A 196 -13.33 -4.97 -5.20
C PHE A 196 -11.84 -5.30 -5.21
N ASN A 197 -11.33 -5.66 -4.03
CA ASN A 197 -9.97 -6.17 -3.85
C ASN A 197 -10.02 -7.66 -3.55
N VAL A 198 -9.05 -8.42 -4.07
CA VAL A 198 -8.84 -9.84 -3.73
C VAL A 198 -7.41 -9.99 -3.25
N GLU A 199 -7.27 -10.56 -2.06
CA GLU A 199 -5.97 -10.95 -1.50
C GLU A 199 -5.91 -12.48 -1.38
N ALA A 200 -4.94 -13.09 -2.07
CA ALA A 200 -4.76 -14.54 -2.18
C ALA A 200 -3.27 -14.93 -2.23
N TYR A 201 -2.47 -14.41 -1.28
CA TYR A 201 -1.09 -14.85 -1.08
C TYR A 201 -1.05 -16.25 -0.46
N ALA A 202 -0.15 -17.10 -0.96
CA ALA A 202 -0.08 -18.52 -0.53
C ALA A 202 0.28 -18.69 0.96
N ASP A 203 1.03 -17.77 1.55
CA ASP A 203 1.60 -17.89 2.91
C ASP A 203 0.84 -17.12 4.01
N ARG A 204 -0.25 -16.43 3.67
CA ARG A 204 -1.07 -15.74 4.66
C ARG A 204 -2.27 -16.62 5.05
N ARG A 205 -2.05 -17.45 6.09
CA ARG A 205 -3.09 -18.19 6.81
C ARG A 205 -3.52 -17.41 8.05
#